data_1f2a1bfc010249edb59aa2a003d9aef3
#
_entry.id   1f2a1bfc010249edb59aa2a003d9aef3
#
_cell.length_a   1.000
_cell.length_b   1.000
_cell.length_c   1.000
_cell.angle_alpha   90.00
_cell.angle_beta   90.00
_cell.angle_gamma   90.00
#
_symmetry.space_group_name_H-M   'P 1'
#
loop_
_entity.id
_entity.type
_entity.pdbx_description
1 polymer ?
#
loop_
_entity_poly.entity_id
_entity_poly.type
_entity_poly.pdbx_seq_one_letter_code
_entity_poly.pdbx_strand_id
1 'polypeptide(L)'
;LRVEFENRTGATWPLNIGQVYTTLDRLERDGLVAKEGDDGEGHVVYSITAAGKAEVQSWFAAPVERTNPPRNELAIKLALAVTLPGVDVQSIIQAQRVASIRSLQDYTKARRDTAASQRSGDTAWLLVLDSLIFQTEAEVRWLDLCEARMVQQAQSAGSGAARKTSNGVTEDATPLNADSRR
;
A
#
# COMPACT_ATOMS: atom_id res chain seq x y z
N LEU A 1 -7.91 5.41 -26.85
CA LEU A 1 -6.77 5.20 -25.93
C LEU A 1 -7.26 5.02 -24.49
N ARG A 2 -7.97 6.02 -23.87
CA ARG A 2 -8.44 5.96 -22.48
C ARG A 2 -9.29 4.71 -22.20
N VAL A 3 -10.33 4.48 -22.99
CA VAL A 3 -11.23 3.33 -22.82
C VAL A 3 -10.48 1.99 -22.89
N GLU A 4 -9.51 1.87 -23.82
CA GLU A 4 -8.70 0.66 -23.94
C GLU A 4 -7.78 0.45 -22.73
N PHE A 5 -7.17 1.51 -22.21
CA PHE A 5 -6.36 1.45 -20.99
C PHE A 5 -7.22 1.04 -19.78
N GLU A 6 -8.37 1.70 -19.59
CA GLU A 6 -9.30 1.41 -18.50
C GLU A 6 -9.82 -0.04 -18.59
N ASN A 7 -10.13 -0.54 -19.78
CA ASN A 7 -10.54 -1.94 -19.97
C ASN A 7 -9.45 -2.92 -19.59
N ARG A 8 -8.20 -2.66 -19.98
CA ARG A 8 -7.05 -3.54 -19.67
C ARG A 8 -6.62 -3.50 -18.20
N THR A 9 -6.93 -2.42 -17.49
CA THR A 9 -6.56 -2.24 -16.09
C THR A 9 -7.75 -2.34 -15.14
N GLY A 10 -8.94 -2.71 -15.66
CA GLY A 10 -10.19 -2.77 -14.89
C GLY A 10 -10.55 -1.44 -14.24
N ALA A 11 -10.22 -0.32 -14.89
CA ALA A 11 -10.39 1.05 -14.40
C ALA A 11 -9.75 1.30 -13.00
N THR A 12 -8.78 0.48 -12.61
CA THR A 12 -8.04 0.65 -11.33
C THR A 12 -7.36 2.02 -11.28
N TRP A 13 -6.88 2.52 -12.44
CA TRP A 13 -6.27 3.84 -12.59
C TRP A 13 -7.02 4.64 -13.66
N PRO A 14 -8.12 5.31 -13.31
CA PRO A 14 -8.89 6.10 -14.29
C PRO A 14 -8.05 7.25 -14.85
N LEU A 15 -8.03 7.38 -16.17
CA LEU A 15 -7.30 8.46 -16.84
C LEU A 15 -8.15 9.71 -16.98
N ASN A 16 -7.61 10.84 -16.53
CA ASN A 16 -8.18 12.15 -16.81
C ASN A 16 -7.96 12.49 -18.30
N ILE A 17 -9.03 12.81 -19.01
CA ILE A 17 -8.97 13.10 -20.45
C ILE A 17 -8.03 14.26 -20.78
N GLY A 18 -8.00 15.32 -19.95
CA GLY A 18 -7.09 16.45 -20.13
C GLY A 18 -5.63 16.04 -20.01
N GLN A 19 -5.32 15.13 -19.07
CA GLN A 19 -3.96 14.58 -18.93
C GLN A 19 -3.56 13.71 -20.12
N VAL A 20 -4.51 12.98 -20.73
CA VAL A 20 -4.24 12.20 -21.94
C VAL A 20 -3.81 13.12 -23.08
N TYR A 21 -4.55 14.20 -23.34
CA TYR A 21 -4.19 15.15 -24.39
C TYR A 21 -2.84 15.83 -24.12
N THR A 22 -2.64 16.34 -22.90
CA THR A 22 -1.36 16.96 -22.53
C THR A 22 -0.18 16.01 -22.69
N THR A 23 -0.38 14.73 -22.40
CA THR A 23 0.65 13.70 -22.57
C THR A 23 0.92 13.43 -24.05
N LEU A 24 -0.13 13.33 -24.89
CA LEU A 24 0.03 13.14 -26.33
C LEU A 24 0.73 14.31 -27.00
N ASP A 25 0.38 15.56 -26.64
CA ASP A 25 1.04 16.77 -27.14
C ASP A 25 2.54 16.78 -26.79
N ARG A 26 2.89 16.33 -25.57
CA ARG A 26 4.30 16.21 -25.16
C ARG A 26 5.04 15.12 -25.93
N LEU A 27 4.41 13.96 -26.11
CA LEU A 27 5.00 12.85 -26.88
C LEU A 27 5.19 13.21 -28.36
N GLU A 28 4.26 13.99 -28.93
CA GLU A 28 4.38 14.50 -30.30
C GLU A 28 5.55 15.52 -30.41
N ARG A 29 5.62 16.48 -29.49
CA ARG A 29 6.72 17.46 -29.44
C ARG A 29 8.07 16.76 -29.29
N ASP A 30 8.13 15.69 -28.51
CA ASP A 30 9.36 14.92 -28.26
C ASP A 30 9.65 13.90 -29.39
N GLY A 31 8.81 13.88 -30.47
CA GLY A 31 8.99 13.06 -31.65
C GLY A 31 8.72 11.56 -31.45
N LEU A 32 8.05 11.20 -30.35
CA LEU A 32 7.75 9.78 -30.02
C LEU A 32 6.45 9.28 -30.64
N VAL A 33 5.53 10.18 -30.93
CA VAL A 33 4.32 9.93 -31.72
C VAL A 33 4.16 10.97 -32.82
N ALA A 34 3.39 10.65 -33.84
CA ALA A 34 3.02 11.58 -34.91
C ALA A 34 1.50 11.60 -35.10
N LYS A 35 0.93 12.76 -35.39
CA LYS A 35 -0.47 12.89 -35.82
C LYS A 35 -0.63 12.38 -37.23
N GLU A 36 -1.57 11.47 -37.48
CA GLU A 36 -1.89 10.95 -38.81
C GLU A 36 -3.13 11.61 -39.44
N GLY A 37 -3.82 12.45 -38.70
CA GLY A 37 -5.03 13.14 -39.15
C GLY A 37 -6.24 12.85 -38.26
N ASP A 38 -7.42 12.95 -38.85
CA ASP A 38 -8.72 12.71 -38.20
C ASP A 38 -9.35 11.43 -38.77
N ASP A 39 -10.03 10.64 -37.94
CA ASP A 39 -10.68 9.39 -38.35
C ASP A 39 -12.04 9.62 -39.07
N GLY A 40 -12.42 10.87 -39.33
CA GLY A 40 -13.72 11.23 -39.92
C GLY A 40 -14.85 11.35 -38.89
N GLU A 41 -14.62 10.95 -37.64
CA GLU A 41 -15.55 11.09 -36.50
C GLU A 41 -15.12 12.21 -35.53
N GLY A 42 -14.10 12.98 -35.90
CA GLY A 42 -13.57 14.08 -35.09
C GLY A 42 -12.52 13.63 -34.06
N HIS A 43 -12.01 12.41 -34.15
CA HIS A 43 -10.95 11.93 -33.28
C HIS A 43 -9.59 12.04 -33.98
N VAL A 44 -8.62 12.66 -33.29
CA VAL A 44 -7.24 12.72 -33.78
C VAL A 44 -6.56 11.38 -33.60
N VAL A 45 -6.01 10.84 -34.70
CA VAL A 45 -5.28 9.59 -34.74
C VAL A 45 -3.77 9.87 -34.58
N TYR A 46 -3.14 9.13 -33.70
CA TYR A 46 -1.70 9.18 -33.47
C TYR A 46 -1.08 7.83 -33.78
N SER A 47 0.10 7.84 -34.44
CA SER A 47 0.94 6.67 -34.62
C SER A 47 2.23 6.79 -33.82
N ILE A 48 2.75 5.65 -33.38
CA ILE A 48 4.03 5.60 -32.70
C ILE A 48 5.18 5.65 -33.73
N THR A 49 6.15 6.54 -33.56
CA THR A 49 7.33 6.65 -34.41
C THR A 49 8.37 5.56 -34.15
N ALA A 50 9.42 5.48 -34.98
CA ALA A 50 10.55 4.60 -34.71
C ALA A 50 11.24 4.92 -33.36
N ALA A 51 11.41 6.21 -33.05
CA ALA A 51 11.95 6.66 -31.76
C ALA A 51 11.03 6.26 -30.59
N GLY A 52 9.71 6.44 -30.74
CA GLY A 52 8.74 6.01 -29.74
C GLY A 52 8.76 4.50 -29.50
N LYS A 53 8.90 3.69 -30.54
CA LYS A 53 9.04 2.24 -30.41
C LYS A 53 10.29 1.84 -29.63
N ALA A 54 11.42 2.50 -29.88
CA ALA A 54 12.67 2.27 -29.17
C ALA A 54 12.53 2.63 -27.67
N GLU A 55 11.89 3.78 -27.38
CA GLU A 55 11.61 4.21 -25.99
C GLU A 55 10.74 3.20 -25.24
N VAL A 56 9.64 2.74 -25.85
CA VAL A 56 8.76 1.71 -25.25
C VAL A 56 9.51 0.40 -25.00
N GLN A 57 10.37 -0.04 -25.94
CA GLN A 57 11.19 -1.23 -25.75
C GLN A 57 12.17 -1.08 -24.57
N SER A 58 12.81 0.07 -24.47
CA SER A 58 13.70 0.41 -23.35
C SER A 58 12.93 0.39 -22.01
N TRP A 59 11.75 0.99 -21.97
CA TRP A 59 10.89 1.00 -20.78
C TRP A 59 10.49 -0.40 -20.34
N PHE A 60 10.11 -1.28 -21.27
CA PHE A 60 9.77 -2.67 -20.93
C PHE A 60 10.97 -3.49 -20.45
N ALA A 61 12.18 -3.17 -20.90
CA ALA A 61 13.41 -3.85 -20.50
C ALA A 61 13.94 -3.40 -19.14
N ALA A 62 13.60 -2.19 -18.72
CA ALA A 62 14.07 -1.62 -17.46
C ALA A 62 13.21 -2.08 -16.27
N PRO A 63 13.82 -2.39 -15.11
CA PRO A 63 13.06 -2.62 -13.89
C PRO A 63 12.42 -1.30 -13.41
N VAL A 64 11.27 -1.42 -12.74
CA VAL A 64 10.64 -0.26 -12.09
C VAL A 64 11.48 0.15 -10.88
N GLU A 65 12.09 1.33 -10.93
CA GLU A 65 12.85 1.87 -9.80
C GLU A 65 11.96 2.22 -8.61
N ARG A 66 12.42 1.88 -7.40
CA ARG A 66 11.72 2.15 -6.13
C ARG A 66 12.47 3.14 -5.24
N THR A 67 13.28 4.01 -5.85
CA THR A 67 14.09 5.01 -5.13
C THR A 67 13.25 6.03 -4.38
N ASN A 68 12.02 6.27 -4.82
CA ASN A 68 11.08 7.18 -4.15
C ASN A 68 9.72 6.49 -4.00
N PRO A 69 9.55 5.61 -3.00
CA PRO A 69 8.30 4.88 -2.81
C PRO A 69 7.13 5.85 -2.56
N PRO A 70 5.95 5.58 -3.12
CA PRO A 70 4.76 6.38 -2.83
C PRO A 70 4.48 6.38 -1.32
N ARG A 71 3.90 7.47 -0.85
CA ARG A 71 3.49 7.58 0.57
C ARG A 71 2.54 6.45 0.93
N ASN A 72 2.92 5.69 1.95
CA ASN A 72 2.03 4.71 2.56
C ASN A 72 1.28 5.38 3.71
N GLU A 73 0.06 5.85 3.44
CA GLU A 73 -0.77 6.57 4.41
C GLU A 73 -1.05 5.71 5.65
N LEU A 74 -1.33 4.42 5.49
CA LEU A 74 -1.59 3.51 6.59
C LEU A 74 -0.38 3.36 7.51
N ALA A 75 0.82 3.22 6.96
CA ALA A 75 2.05 3.15 7.74
C ALA A 75 2.29 4.44 8.54
N ILE A 76 2.07 5.60 7.91
CA ILE A 76 2.18 6.90 8.56
C ILE A 76 1.14 7.01 9.69
N LYS A 77 -0.11 6.64 9.43
CA LYS A 77 -1.20 6.66 10.40
C LYS A 77 -0.88 5.82 11.64
N LEU A 78 -0.41 4.59 11.44
CA LEU A 78 -0.03 3.71 12.56
C LEU A 78 1.20 4.23 13.31
N ALA A 79 2.23 4.72 12.59
CA ALA A 79 3.41 5.30 13.22
C ALA A 79 3.08 6.50 14.10
N LEU A 80 2.13 7.35 13.70
CA LEU A 80 1.65 8.45 14.53
C LEU A 80 0.77 7.96 15.68
N ALA A 81 -0.14 7.03 15.42
CA ALA A 81 -1.08 6.52 16.42
C ALA A 81 -0.36 5.92 17.64
N VAL A 82 0.74 5.20 17.46
CA VAL A 82 1.50 4.59 18.57
C VAL A 82 2.23 5.62 19.44
N THR A 83 2.40 6.87 18.97
CA THR A 83 3.08 7.93 19.70
C THR A 83 2.11 8.88 20.42
N LEU A 84 0.82 8.85 20.09
CA LEU A 84 -0.18 9.77 20.61
C LEU A 84 -0.94 9.14 21.78
N PRO A 85 -1.00 9.80 22.94
CA PRO A 85 -1.76 9.29 24.08
C PRO A 85 -3.26 9.28 23.79
N GLY A 86 -3.95 8.24 24.25
CA GLY A 86 -5.41 8.11 24.10
C GLY A 86 -5.88 7.61 22.74
N VAL A 87 -4.99 7.31 21.80
CA VAL A 87 -5.35 6.71 20.52
C VAL A 87 -5.43 5.19 20.65
N ASP A 88 -6.58 4.62 20.31
CA ASP A 88 -6.76 3.16 20.27
C ASP A 88 -6.19 2.58 18.97
N VAL A 89 -4.92 2.22 19.02
CA VAL A 89 -4.16 1.64 17.90
C VAL A 89 -4.78 0.31 17.48
N GLN A 90 -5.29 -0.48 18.41
CA GLN A 90 -5.87 -1.79 18.11
C GLN A 90 -7.14 -1.64 17.26
N SER A 91 -8.03 -0.72 17.62
CA SER A 91 -9.21 -0.41 16.79
C SER A 91 -8.84 0.05 15.38
N ILE A 92 -7.77 0.83 15.22
CA ILE A 92 -7.28 1.25 13.89
C ILE A 92 -6.83 0.03 13.08
N ILE A 93 -6.04 -0.86 13.67
CA ILE A 93 -5.55 -2.08 13.02
C ILE A 93 -6.74 -2.97 12.60
N GLN A 94 -7.70 -3.20 13.49
CA GLN A 94 -8.86 -4.04 13.21
C GLN A 94 -9.76 -3.45 12.11
N ALA A 95 -10.01 -2.13 12.14
CA ALA A 95 -10.80 -1.46 11.12
C ALA A 95 -10.15 -1.61 9.73
N GLN A 96 -8.83 -1.42 9.63
CA GLN A 96 -8.11 -1.59 8.38
C GLN A 96 -8.11 -3.06 7.94
N ARG A 97 -7.87 -4.00 8.84
CA ARG A 97 -7.91 -5.43 8.52
C ARG A 97 -9.24 -5.86 7.89
N VAL A 98 -10.35 -5.42 8.47
CA VAL A 98 -11.69 -5.70 7.93
C VAL A 98 -11.85 -5.12 6.53
N ALA A 99 -11.39 -3.90 6.29
CA ALA A 99 -11.42 -3.26 4.98
C ALA A 99 -10.56 -4.03 3.96
N SER A 100 -9.34 -4.42 4.33
CA SER A 100 -8.41 -5.15 3.46
C SER A 100 -8.94 -6.54 3.12
N ILE A 101 -9.56 -7.25 4.08
CA ILE A 101 -10.19 -8.56 3.81
C ILE A 101 -11.37 -8.43 2.84
N ARG A 102 -12.18 -7.38 2.94
CA ARG A 102 -13.24 -7.10 1.97
C ARG A 102 -12.70 -6.87 0.57
N SER A 103 -11.69 -6.01 0.47
CA SER A 103 -11.02 -5.77 -0.82
C SER A 103 -10.44 -7.05 -1.42
N LEU A 104 -9.82 -7.91 -0.60
CA LEU A 104 -9.29 -9.20 -1.02
C LEU A 104 -10.38 -10.13 -1.57
N GLN A 105 -11.56 -10.16 -0.92
CA GLN A 105 -12.72 -10.91 -1.40
C GLN A 105 -13.22 -10.40 -2.74
N ASP A 106 -13.33 -9.07 -2.90
CA ASP A 106 -13.77 -8.44 -4.14
C ASP A 106 -12.80 -8.70 -5.30
N TYR A 107 -11.48 -8.55 -5.07
CA TYR A 107 -10.46 -8.85 -6.09
C TYR A 107 -10.44 -10.33 -6.47
N THR A 108 -10.55 -11.23 -5.49
CA THR A 108 -10.59 -12.68 -5.72
C THR A 108 -11.84 -13.10 -6.52
N LYS A 109 -12.98 -12.46 -6.24
CA LYS A 109 -14.20 -12.66 -7.03
C LYS A 109 -14.01 -12.16 -8.46
N ALA A 110 -13.56 -10.92 -8.64
CA ALA A 110 -13.31 -10.33 -9.96
C ALA A 110 -12.32 -11.20 -10.77
N ARG A 111 -11.27 -11.71 -10.15
CA ARG A 111 -10.30 -12.62 -10.78
C ARG A 111 -10.95 -13.91 -11.28
N ARG A 112 -11.82 -14.53 -10.47
CA ARG A 112 -12.54 -15.75 -10.88
C ARG A 112 -13.49 -15.48 -12.04
N ASP A 113 -14.26 -14.39 -11.95
CA ASP A 113 -15.23 -14.00 -12.97
C ASP A 113 -14.52 -13.69 -14.30
N THR A 114 -13.38 -12.98 -14.25
CA THR A 114 -12.55 -12.70 -15.43
C THR A 114 -11.97 -13.99 -16.02
N ALA A 115 -11.40 -14.88 -15.21
CA ALA A 115 -10.85 -16.14 -15.68
C ALA A 115 -11.91 -17.05 -16.34
N ALA A 116 -13.15 -16.98 -15.89
CA ALA A 116 -14.27 -17.73 -16.47
C ALA A 116 -14.75 -17.15 -17.81
N SER A 117 -14.51 -15.85 -18.08
CA SER A 117 -14.98 -15.18 -19.31
C SER A 117 -14.24 -15.58 -20.57
N GLN A 118 -12.98 -16.01 -20.45
CA GLN A 118 -12.08 -16.45 -21.55
C GLN A 118 -12.01 -15.46 -22.73
N ARG A 119 -12.13 -14.14 -22.48
CA ARG A 119 -12.05 -13.12 -23.52
C ARG A 119 -10.60 -12.85 -23.90
N SER A 120 -10.39 -12.52 -25.18
CA SER A 120 -9.09 -12.02 -25.64
C SER A 120 -8.79 -10.69 -24.94
N GLY A 121 -7.66 -10.61 -24.22
CA GLY A 121 -7.27 -9.42 -23.45
C GLY A 121 -7.45 -9.52 -21.92
N ASP A 122 -8.18 -10.52 -21.43
CA ASP A 122 -8.40 -10.73 -19.98
C ASP A 122 -7.09 -10.94 -19.19
N THR A 123 -6.03 -11.44 -19.86
CA THR A 123 -4.72 -11.65 -19.23
C THR A 123 -4.15 -10.37 -18.61
N ALA A 124 -4.30 -9.22 -19.27
CA ALA A 124 -3.80 -7.95 -18.74
C ALA A 124 -4.50 -7.58 -17.41
N TRP A 125 -5.81 -7.72 -17.40
CA TRP A 125 -6.60 -7.48 -16.18
C TRP A 125 -6.32 -8.51 -15.08
N LEU A 126 -6.13 -9.77 -15.42
CA LEU A 126 -5.75 -10.81 -14.47
C LEU A 126 -4.41 -10.51 -13.77
N LEU A 127 -3.39 -10.02 -14.51
CA LEU A 127 -2.12 -9.61 -13.91
C LEU A 127 -2.28 -8.44 -12.93
N VAL A 128 -3.17 -7.48 -13.23
CA VAL A 128 -3.47 -6.38 -12.31
C VAL A 128 -4.17 -6.92 -11.06
N LEU A 129 -5.19 -7.78 -11.22
CA LEU A 129 -5.89 -8.40 -10.10
C LEU A 129 -4.96 -9.22 -9.21
N ASP A 130 -4.08 -10.02 -9.78
CA ASP A 130 -3.09 -10.77 -9.03
C ASP A 130 -2.18 -9.84 -8.23
N SER A 131 -1.71 -8.72 -8.82
CA SER A 131 -0.92 -7.71 -8.11
C SER A 131 -1.69 -7.11 -6.92
N LEU A 132 -2.97 -6.75 -7.09
CA LEU A 132 -3.82 -6.20 -6.03
C LEU A 132 -4.05 -7.22 -4.91
N ILE A 133 -4.28 -8.49 -5.25
CA ILE A 133 -4.45 -9.59 -4.30
C ILE A 133 -3.18 -9.73 -3.44
N PHE A 134 -2.00 -9.87 -4.06
CA PHE A 134 -0.74 -10.04 -3.34
C PHE A 134 -0.39 -8.83 -2.45
N GLN A 135 -0.66 -7.61 -2.92
CA GLN A 135 -0.45 -6.40 -2.13
C GLN A 135 -1.37 -6.37 -0.91
N THR A 136 -2.65 -6.73 -1.07
CA THR A 136 -3.63 -6.74 0.01
C THR A 136 -3.34 -7.86 1.01
N GLU A 137 -2.93 -9.05 0.57
CA GLU A 137 -2.47 -10.12 1.45
C GLU A 137 -1.24 -9.71 2.28
N ALA A 138 -0.28 -9.03 1.66
CA ALA A 138 0.90 -8.52 2.37
C ALA A 138 0.51 -7.47 3.41
N GLU A 139 -0.47 -6.60 3.12
CA GLU A 139 -1.00 -5.63 4.06
C GLU A 139 -1.65 -6.31 5.27
N VAL A 140 -2.49 -7.33 5.06
CA VAL A 140 -3.11 -8.09 6.15
C VAL A 140 -2.04 -8.73 7.04
N ARG A 141 -1.04 -9.40 6.47
CA ARG A 141 0.07 -9.98 7.23
C ARG A 141 0.87 -8.95 8.02
N TRP A 142 1.06 -7.77 7.46
CA TRP A 142 1.73 -6.67 8.15
C TRP A 142 0.90 -6.14 9.32
N LEU A 143 -0.43 -6.03 9.17
CA LEU A 143 -1.34 -5.66 10.26
C LEU A 143 -1.31 -6.69 11.41
N ASP A 144 -1.24 -7.99 11.09
CA ASP A 144 -1.08 -9.05 12.09
C ASP A 144 0.23 -8.88 12.87
N LEU A 145 1.32 -8.56 12.17
CA LEU A 145 2.61 -8.26 12.81
C LEU A 145 2.54 -7.00 13.69
N CYS A 146 1.85 -5.95 13.25
CA CYS A 146 1.65 -4.74 14.04
C CYS A 146 0.91 -5.06 15.35
N GLU A 147 -0.16 -5.82 15.28
CA GLU A 147 -0.93 -6.25 16.46
C GLU A 147 -0.06 -7.07 17.44
N ALA A 148 0.67 -8.06 16.92
CA ALA A 148 1.57 -8.87 17.75
C ALA A 148 2.63 -8.01 18.48
N ARG A 149 3.19 -7.01 17.82
CA ARG A 149 4.15 -6.05 18.43
C ARG A 149 3.52 -5.21 19.53
N MET A 150 2.26 -4.75 19.34
CA MET A 150 1.55 -4.00 20.37
C MET A 150 1.31 -4.86 21.62
N VAL A 151 0.91 -6.12 21.46
CA VAL A 151 0.72 -7.07 22.56
C VAL A 151 2.05 -7.29 23.32
N GLN A 152 3.15 -7.53 22.61
CA GLN A 152 4.47 -7.71 23.23
C GLN A 152 4.91 -6.48 24.01
N GLN A 153 4.69 -5.29 23.46
CA GLN A 153 5.05 -4.04 24.14
C GLN A 153 4.25 -3.83 25.42
N ALA A 154 2.94 -4.11 25.40
CA ALA A 154 2.09 -4.04 26.58
C ALA A 154 2.53 -5.03 27.67
N GLN A 155 2.88 -6.26 27.32
CA GLN A 155 3.40 -7.27 28.25
C GLN A 155 4.73 -6.87 28.87
N SER A 156 5.65 -6.32 28.08
CA SER A 156 6.96 -5.85 28.55
C SER A 156 6.81 -4.67 29.52
N ALA A 157 5.90 -3.75 29.24
CA ALA A 157 5.60 -2.62 30.14
C ALA A 157 5.00 -3.09 31.47
N GLY A 158 4.08 -4.06 31.44
CA GLY A 158 3.48 -4.65 32.65
C GLY A 158 4.51 -5.40 33.51
N SER A 159 5.42 -6.15 32.91
CA SER A 159 6.49 -6.88 33.61
C SER A 159 7.52 -5.93 34.24
N GLY A 160 7.83 -4.81 33.59
CA GLY A 160 8.73 -3.78 34.13
C GLY A 160 8.14 -3.04 35.32
N ALA A 161 6.83 -2.81 35.33
CA ALA A 161 6.13 -2.19 36.47
C ALA A 161 6.07 -3.13 37.68
N ALA A 162 5.81 -4.41 37.50
CA ALA A 162 5.77 -5.42 38.56
C ALA A 162 7.12 -5.62 39.25
N ARG A 163 8.24 -5.55 38.49
CA ARG A 163 9.60 -5.61 39.08
C ARG A 163 9.96 -4.40 39.90
N LYS A 164 9.48 -3.19 39.58
CA LYS A 164 9.74 -1.97 40.34
C LYS A 164 8.99 -1.95 41.70
N THR A 165 7.81 -2.55 41.78
CA THR A 165 7.04 -2.64 43.02
C THR A 165 7.56 -3.69 43.99
N SER A 166 8.21 -4.78 43.52
CA SER A 166 8.79 -5.81 44.38
C SER A 166 10.14 -5.42 45.00
N ASN A 167 10.87 -4.49 44.39
CA ASN A 167 12.16 -3.99 44.93
C ASN A 167 12.02 -2.80 45.90
N GLY A 168 10.81 -2.28 46.08
CA GLY A 168 10.55 -1.14 46.99
C GLY A 168 10.14 -1.52 48.44
N VAL A 169 10.08 -2.83 48.77
CA VAL A 169 9.53 -3.28 50.10
C VAL A 169 10.62 -3.80 51.06
N THR A 170 11.90 -3.75 50.71
CA THR A 170 12.98 -4.30 51.55
C THR A 170 13.99 -3.27 52.07
N GLU A 171 13.58 -2.04 52.35
CA GLU A 171 14.44 -1.09 53.06
C GLU A 171 13.61 -0.27 54.09
N ASP A 172 13.20 -0.90 55.19
CA ASP A 172 13.02 -0.24 56.49
C ASP A 172 12.85 -1.30 57.58
N ALA A 173 13.95 -1.84 58.07
CA ALA A 173 14.03 -2.51 59.35
C ALA A 173 15.43 -2.29 59.95
N THR A 174 15.68 -1.10 60.48
CA THR A 174 16.81 -0.88 61.38
C THR A 174 16.39 -1.31 62.78
N PRO A 175 17.05 -2.27 63.46
CA PRO A 175 16.76 -2.57 64.83
C PRO A 175 17.40 -1.51 65.74
N LEU A 176 16.57 -0.87 66.53
CA LEU A 176 16.96 -0.09 67.74
C LEU A 176 17.69 -1.04 68.68
N ASN A 177 18.98 -0.84 68.85
CA ASN A 177 19.74 -1.47 69.92
C ASN A 177 19.72 -0.53 71.14
N ALA A 178 18.97 -0.95 72.15
CA ALA A 178 19.04 -0.38 73.47
C ALA A 178 20.20 -1.04 74.18
N ASP A 179 21.23 -0.31 74.53
CA ASP A 179 22.10 -0.73 75.64
C ASP A 179 22.17 0.35 76.65
N SER A 180 21.69 -0.04 77.84
CA SER A 180 21.80 0.64 79.10
C SER A 180 22.92 0.04 79.93
N ARG A 181 23.64 0.91 80.64
CA ARG A 181 24.49 0.67 81.81
C ARG A 181 26.00 0.68 81.57
N ARG A 182 26.66 1.65 82.03
CA ARG A 182 27.17 2.10 83.30
C ARG A 182 28.17 3.23 83.13
#